data_5f00d64f14903ae7b0b828c32a752649
#
_entry.id   5f00d64f14903ae7b0b828c32a752649
#
_cell.length_a   1.000
_cell.length_b   1.000
_cell.length_c   1.000
_cell.angle_alpha   90.00
_cell.angle_beta   90.00
_cell.angle_gamma   90.00
#
_symmetry.space_group_name_H-M   'P 1'
#
loop_
_entity.id
_entity.type
_entity.pdbx_description
1 polymer ?
#
loop_
_entity_poly.entity_id
_entity_poly.type
_entity_poly.pdbx_seq_one_letter_code
_entity_poly.pdbx_strand_id
1 'polypeptide(L)'
;MSEENPHVLDGAMPPARNPNLFGHKAAEDFLARSYRSGKGHHAILIEGPEGIGKATLAFRFANHVLSHPDPATAPEQLAAPDLGSSVSRQIASGASHNLLHLARPVDEKTGKAKTAITVDEVRRAGHFFSQTSGTGNWRIVIIDPADDLNRNAANAILKILEEPPRRALFLVLSHAPGKLLPTIRSRCQPLKLSPLGDDDLMRALGALGLRLDGGKTEETIRAMSKGSVARALKLMNYGGADIIAAFDEVMVADGPAARKNMHRLADVLSAKDSDVIFGFFLEHLGDHLMERARQAALSGNLQGAERQAKLVSDITEQITVAQAYNLDRKQTILSILEAARA
;
A
#
# COMPACT_ATOMS: atom_id res chain seq x y z
N MET A 1 17.96 11.14 -17.32
CA MET A 1 17.69 11.19 -15.87
C MET A 1 16.28 10.65 -15.70
N SER A 2 16.10 9.46 -15.17
CA SER A 2 14.77 8.93 -14.83
C SER A 2 14.25 9.79 -13.69
N GLU A 3 13.11 10.48 -13.91
CA GLU A 3 12.39 11.12 -12.82
C GLU A 3 12.07 10.03 -11.78
N GLU A 4 12.71 10.10 -10.63
CA GLU A 4 12.44 9.19 -9.52
C GLU A 4 11.01 9.40 -9.07
N ASN A 5 10.17 8.39 -9.29
CA ASN A 5 8.78 8.43 -8.81
C ASN A 5 8.78 8.17 -7.29
N PRO A 6 8.44 9.16 -6.44
CA PRO A 6 8.52 9.04 -4.99
C PRO A 6 7.56 7.99 -4.38
N HIS A 7 6.68 7.41 -5.21
CA HIS A 7 5.79 6.32 -4.82
C HIS A 7 6.38 4.93 -5.07
N VAL A 8 7.58 4.84 -5.67
CA VAL A 8 8.21 3.58 -6.03
C VAL A 8 9.49 3.42 -5.21
N LEU A 9 9.59 2.33 -4.46
CA LEU A 9 10.79 2.01 -3.68
C LEU A 9 11.96 1.65 -4.61
N ASP A 10 13.18 1.92 -4.17
CA ASP A 10 14.38 1.50 -4.88
C ASP A 10 14.39 -0.01 -5.10
N GLY A 11 14.64 -0.42 -6.33
CA GLY A 11 14.57 -1.81 -6.76
C GLY A 11 13.16 -2.31 -7.09
N ALA A 12 12.12 -1.52 -6.84
CA ALA A 12 10.76 -1.88 -7.25
C ALA A 12 10.49 -1.50 -8.71
N MET A 13 9.59 -2.26 -9.34
CA MET A 13 9.04 -1.92 -10.65
C MET A 13 7.71 -1.19 -10.47
N PRO A 14 7.47 -0.04 -11.15
CA PRO A 14 6.18 0.63 -11.10
C PRO A 14 5.03 -0.32 -11.47
N PRO A 15 3.94 -0.38 -10.71
CA PRO A 15 2.83 -1.31 -10.94
C PRO A 15 2.26 -1.29 -12.36
N ALA A 16 2.18 -0.09 -12.97
CA ALA A 16 1.70 0.11 -14.34
C ALA A 16 2.62 -0.50 -15.41
N ARG A 17 3.87 -0.81 -15.09
CA ARG A 17 4.89 -1.38 -15.99
C ARG A 17 5.20 -2.83 -15.65
N ASN A 18 4.67 -3.35 -14.54
CA ASN A 18 5.02 -4.68 -14.04
C ASN A 18 4.15 -5.77 -14.70
N PRO A 19 4.73 -6.62 -15.57
CA PRO A 19 4.00 -7.73 -16.17
C PRO A 19 3.83 -8.92 -15.23
N ASN A 20 4.57 -8.94 -14.13
CA ASN A 20 4.61 -10.07 -13.22
C ASN A 20 3.69 -9.85 -12.01
N LEU A 21 2.87 -10.84 -11.71
CA LEU A 21 2.05 -10.90 -10.50
C LEU A 21 2.12 -12.32 -9.94
N PHE A 22 2.34 -12.45 -8.65
CA PHE A 22 2.52 -13.73 -7.97
C PHE A 22 1.51 -13.89 -6.83
N GLY A 23 1.13 -15.12 -6.54
CA GLY A 23 0.36 -15.48 -5.35
C GLY A 23 -1.14 -15.15 -5.37
N HIS A 24 -1.66 -14.49 -6.45
CA HIS A 24 -3.04 -13.98 -6.48
C HIS A 24 -3.93 -14.60 -7.55
N LYS A 25 -3.64 -15.83 -7.97
CA LYS A 25 -4.38 -16.51 -9.05
C LYS A 25 -5.89 -16.54 -8.83
N ALA A 26 -6.35 -16.81 -7.61
CA ALA A 26 -7.77 -16.83 -7.28
C ALA A 26 -8.45 -15.47 -7.50
N ALA A 27 -7.76 -14.38 -7.16
CA ALA A 27 -8.25 -13.02 -7.39
C ALA A 27 -8.26 -12.65 -8.88
N GLU A 28 -7.23 -13.06 -9.64
CA GLU A 28 -7.19 -12.89 -11.10
C GLU A 28 -8.38 -13.61 -11.76
N ASP A 29 -8.63 -14.87 -11.40
CA ASP A 29 -9.72 -15.67 -11.94
C ASP A 29 -11.10 -15.11 -11.56
N PHE A 30 -11.23 -14.59 -10.34
CA PHE A 30 -12.44 -13.91 -9.90
C PHE A 30 -12.72 -12.66 -10.75
N LEU A 31 -11.73 -11.79 -10.93
CA LEU A 31 -11.87 -10.55 -11.70
C LEU A 31 -12.20 -10.82 -13.17
N ALA A 32 -11.50 -11.76 -13.81
CA ALA A 32 -11.74 -12.12 -15.20
C ALA A 32 -13.15 -12.66 -15.41
N ARG A 33 -13.59 -13.61 -14.57
CA ARG A 33 -14.95 -14.18 -14.66
C ARG A 33 -16.04 -13.16 -14.34
N SER A 34 -15.82 -12.30 -13.32
CA SER A 34 -16.75 -11.23 -12.95
C SER A 34 -16.95 -10.27 -14.12
N TYR A 35 -15.86 -9.83 -14.77
CA TYR A 35 -15.92 -8.96 -15.92
C TYR A 35 -16.63 -9.63 -17.11
N ARG A 36 -16.21 -10.85 -17.47
CA ARG A 36 -16.80 -11.61 -18.60
C ARG A 36 -18.29 -11.85 -18.43
N SER A 37 -18.77 -12.01 -17.21
CA SER A 37 -20.21 -12.22 -16.94
C SER A 37 -21.08 -11.01 -17.30
N GLY A 38 -20.49 -9.84 -17.50
CA GLY A 38 -21.18 -8.56 -17.68
C GLY A 38 -21.96 -8.07 -16.44
N LYS A 39 -21.86 -8.80 -15.31
CA LYS A 39 -22.53 -8.50 -14.04
C LYS A 39 -21.53 -8.07 -12.95
N GLY A 40 -20.30 -7.74 -13.33
CA GLY A 40 -19.29 -7.26 -12.39
C GLY A 40 -19.69 -5.97 -11.71
N HIS A 41 -19.29 -5.81 -10.45
CA HIS A 41 -19.57 -4.59 -9.70
C HIS A 41 -18.71 -3.44 -10.25
N HIS A 42 -19.29 -2.23 -10.29
CA HIS A 42 -18.61 -1.03 -10.80
C HIS A 42 -17.47 -0.52 -9.90
N ALA A 43 -17.42 -0.96 -8.64
CA ALA A 43 -16.37 -0.59 -7.69
C ALA A 43 -15.88 -1.83 -6.95
N ILE A 44 -14.56 -2.09 -7.00
CA ILE A 44 -13.91 -3.23 -6.35
C ILE A 44 -12.93 -2.68 -5.32
N LEU A 45 -13.08 -3.09 -4.06
CA LEU A 45 -12.16 -2.76 -2.98
C LEU A 45 -11.14 -3.88 -2.82
N ILE A 46 -9.91 -3.65 -3.29
CA ILE A 46 -8.80 -4.60 -3.20
C ILE A 46 -8.07 -4.36 -1.87
N GLU A 47 -8.26 -5.28 -0.94
CA GLU A 47 -7.79 -5.18 0.44
C GLU A 47 -6.57 -6.08 0.69
N GLY A 48 -5.69 -5.67 1.57
CA GLY A 48 -4.58 -6.47 2.05
C GLY A 48 -3.35 -5.63 2.42
N PRO A 49 -2.33 -6.20 3.06
CA PRO A 49 -1.13 -5.47 3.48
C PRO A 49 -0.45 -4.71 2.34
N GLU A 50 0.38 -3.70 2.68
CA GLU A 50 1.20 -2.99 1.71
C GLU A 50 2.19 -3.93 1.01
N GLY A 51 2.47 -3.69 -0.28
CA GLY A 51 3.55 -4.36 -1.02
C GLY A 51 3.30 -5.81 -1.42
N ILE A 52 2.06 -6.33 -1.32
CA ILE A 52 1.73 -7.70 -1.73
C ILE A 52 1.29 -7.83 -3.20
N GLY A 53 1.23 -6.71 -3.98
CA GLY A 53 0.87 -6.73 -5.40
C GLY A 53 -0.53 -6.20 -5.73
N LYS A 54 -1.23 -5.52 -4.80
CA LYS A 54 -2.58 -4.94 -5.05
C LYS A 54 -2.62 -4.01 -6.27
N ALA A 55 -1.70 -3.06 -6.34
CA ALA A 55 -1.63 -2.12 -7.46
C ALA A 55 -1.30 -2.85 -8.77
N THR A 56 -0.38 -3.81 -8.76
CA THR A 56 -0.06 -4.62 -9.95
C THR A 56 -1.29 -5.38 -10.45
N LEU A 57 -2.09 -5.97 -9.55
CA LEU A 57 -3.36 -6.62 -9.91
C LEU A 57 -4.36 -5.62 -10.50
N ALA A 58 -4.48 -4.43 -9.90
CA ALA A 58 -5.39 -3.38 -10.39
C ALA A 58 -5.01 -2.92 -11.80
N PHE A 59 -3.72 -2.63 -12.06
CA PHE A 59 -3.25 -2.25 -13.39
C PHE A 59 -3.38 -3.38 -14.42
N ARG A 60 -3.12 -4.64 -14.02
CA ARG A 60 -3.33 -5.82 -14.87
C ARG A 60 -4.80 -5.97 -15.24
N PHE A 61 -5.71 -5.82 -14.28
CA PHE A 61 -7.14 -5.88 -14.55
C PHE A 61 -7.62 -4.71 -15.42
N ALA A 62 -7.14 -3.50 -15.16
CA ALA A 62 -7.42 -2.35 -16.01
C ALA A 62 -6.95 -2.57 -17.46
N ASN A 63 -5.75 -3.13 -17.65
CA ASN A 63 -5.24 -3.52 -18.96
C ASN A 63 -6.17 -4.53 -19.66
N HIS A 64 -6.60 -5.57 -18.95
CA HIS A 64 -7.53 -6.57 -19.47
C HIS A 64 -8.85 -5.95 -19.94
N VAL A 65 -9.48 -5.10 -19.12
CA VAL A 65 -10.75 -4.43 -19.44
C VAL A 65 -10.61 -3.49 -20.63
N LEU A 66 -9.53 -2.71 -20.70
CA LEU A 66 -9.30 -1.76 -21.79
C LEU A 66 -8.91 -2.45 -23.11
N SER A 67 -8.27 -3.61 -23.04
CA SER A 67 -7.94 -4.44 -24.22
C SER A 67 -9.14 -5.22 -24.75
N HIS A 68 -10.15 -5.48 -23.92
CA HIS A 68 -11.34 -6.24 -24.27
C HIS A 68 -12.61 -5.47 -23.85
N PRO A 69 -13.00 -4.40 -24.57
CA PRO A 69 -14.09 -3.50 -24.18
C PRO A 69 -15.49 -4.16 -24.10
N ASP A 70 -15.66 -5.28 -24.81
CA ASP A 70 -16.86 -6.10 -24.72
C ASP A 70 -16.64 -7.28 -23.75
N PRO A 71 -17.30 -7.25 -22.57
CA PRO A 71 -17.19 -8.35 -21.61
C PRO A 71 -17.49 -9.72 -22.17
N ALA A 72 -18.47 -9.83 -23.09
CA ALA A 72 -18.89 -11.13 -23.64
C ALA A 72 -17.80 -11.85 -24.41
N THR A 73 -16.85 -11.12 -24.99
CA THR A 73 -15.73 -11.64 -25.76
C THR A 73 -14.41 -11.67 -24.99
N ALA A 74 -14.40 -11.14 -23.77
CA ALA A 74 -13.20 -11.07 -22.96
C ALA A 74 -12.68 -12.47 -22.57
N PRO A 75 -11.37 -12.70 -22.46
CA PRO A 75 -10.82 -13.95 -21.97
C PRO A 75 -11.30 -14.29 -20.55
N GLU A 76 -11.40 -15.58 -20.24
CA GLU A 76 -11.77 -16.07 -18.91
C GLU A 76 -10.66 -15.97 -17.88
N GLN A 77 -9.46 -15.64 -18.32
CA GLN A 77 -8.27 -15.53 -17.48
C GLN A 77 -7.62 -14.16 -17.66
N LEU A 78 -7.13 -13.59 -16.57
CA LEU A 78 -6.27 -12.44 -16.61
C LEU A 78 -4.86 -12.86 -17.04
N ALA A 79 -4.53 -12.63 -18.32
CA ALA A 79 -3.18 -12.86 -18.80
C ALA A 79 -2.24 -11.75 -18.35
N ALA A 80 -0.93 -12.03 -18.39
CA ALA A 80 0.06 -10.97 -18.27
C ALA A 80 -0.14 -9.95 -19.40
N PRO A 81 -0.01 -8.63 -19.12
CA PRO A 81 -0.19 -7.61 -20.15
C PRO A 81 0.88 -7.75 -21.26
N ASP A 82 0.44 -7.69 -22.51
CA ASP A 82 1.37 -7.55 -23.64
C ASP A 82 1.95 -6.12 -23.61
N LEU A 83 3.20 -5.99 -23.19
CA LEU A 83 3.90 -4.71 -23.10
C LEU A 83 4.09 -4.01 -24.47
N GLY A 84 4.00 -4.76 -25.57
CA GLY A 84 4.04 -4.24 -26.94
C GLY A 84 2.72 -3.63 -27.42
N SER A 85 1.61 -3.90 -26.73
CA SER A 85 0.29 -3.37 -27.10
C SER A 85 0.19 -1.86 -26.87
N SER A 86 -0.69 -1.18 -27.64
CA SER A 86 -0.93 0.26 -27.45
C SER A 86 -1.55 0.58 -26.10
N VAL A 87 -2.44 -0.28 -25.62
CA VAL A 87 -3.09 -0.14 -24.30
C VAL A 87 -2.05 -0.20 -23.20
N SER A 88 -1.19 -1.23 -23.19
CA SER A 88 -0.14 -1.36 -22.17
C SER A 88 0.84 -0.18 -22.18
N ARG A 89 1.27 0.28 -23.35
CA ARG A 89 2.16 1.45 -23.47
C ARG A 89 1.52 2.72 -22.91
N GLN A 90 0.24 2.96 -23.22
CA GLN A 90 -0.49 4.13 -22.71
C GLN A 90 -0.67 4.06 -21.20
N ILE A 91 -0.97 2.89 -20.64
CA ILE A 91 -1.04 2.69 -19.20
C ILE A 91 0.33 2.94 -18.53
N ALA A 92 1.37 2.32 -19.06
CA ALA A 92 2.73 2.40 -18.52
C ALA A 92 3.32 3.82 -18.55
N SER A 93 2.92 4.64 -19.53
CA SER A 93 3.35 6.04 -19.65
C SER A 93 2.44 7.03 -18.91
N GLY A 94 1.33 6.59 -18.34
CA GLY A 94 0.32 7.46 -17.72
C GLY A 94 -0.48 8.28 -18.74
N ALA A 95 -0.35 8.00 -20.04
CA ALA A 95 -1.01 8.74 -21.12
C ALA A 95 -2.36 8.14 -21.55
N SER A 96 -2.89 7.17 -20.80
CA SER A 96 -4.18 6.56 -21.12
C SER A 96 -5.33 7.52 -20.84
N HIS A 97 -6.09 7.87 -21.87
CA HIS A 97 -7.31 8.67 -21.73
C HIS A 97 -8.46 7.91 -21.03
N ASN A 98 -8.33 6.60 -20.86
CA ASN A 98 -9.35 5.73 -20.28
C ASN A 98 -8.99 5.21 -18.88
N LEU A 99 -7.82 5.59 -18.34
CA LEU A 99 -7.38 5.25 -17.00
C LEU A 99 -6.91 6.49 -16.26
N LEU A 100 -7.43 6.70 -15.07
CA LEU A 100 -6.97 7.72 -14.13
C LEU A 100 -6.45 7.02 -12.86
N HIS A 101 -5.20 7.29 -12.51
CA HIS A 101 -4.60 6.84 -11.27
C HIS A 101 -4.59 8.01 -10.27
N LEU A 102 -5.28 7.84 -9.15
CA LEU A 102 -5.31 8.79 -8.04
C LEU A 102 -4.40 8.27 -6.94
N ALA A 103 -3.32 8.97 -6.69
CA ALA A 103 -2.38 8.74 -5.60
C ALA A 103 -2.09 10.07 -4.90
N ARG A 104 -1.30 10.05 -3.83
CA ARG A 104 -0.83 11.29 -3.20
C ARG A 104 -0.09 12.14 -4.23
N PRO A 105 -0.46 13.42 -4.39
CA PRO A 105 0.24 14.27 -5.36
C PRO A 105 1.69 14.51 -4.93
N VAL A 106 2.56 14.69 -5.90
CA VAL A 106 3.96 15.05 -5.68
C VAL A 106 4.07 16.57 -5.61
N ASP A 107 4.77 17.08 -4.63
CA ASP A 107 5.07 18.49 -4.52
C ASP A 107 6.16 18.86 -5.54
N GLU A 108 5.85 19.75 -6.46
CA GLU A 108 6.74 20.11 -7.58
C GLU A 108 8.06 20.76 -7.12
N LYS A 109 8.09 21.39 -5.93
CA LYS A 109 9.28 22.07 -5.42
C LYS A 109 10.22 21.13 -4.69
N THR A 110 9.66 20.15 -3.96
CA THR A 110 10.45 19.26 -3.11
C THR A 110 10.65 17.88 -3.71
N GLY A 111 9.87 17.51 -4.75
CA GLY A 111 9.86 16.17 -5.33
C GLY A 111 9.26 15.09 -4.41
N LYS A 112 8.75 15.47 -3.23
CA LYS A 112 8.20 14.52 -2.25
C LYS A 112 6.70 14.33 -2.42
N ALA A 113 6.22 13.12 -2.16
CA ALA A 113 4.79 12.85 -2.09
C ALA A 113 4.16 13.60 -0.91
N LYS A 114 3.00 14.23 -1.13
CA LYS A 114 2.20 14.84 -0.07
C LYS A 114 1.63 13.77 0.87
N THR A 115 1.11 14.19 2.01
CA THR A 115 0.64 13.27 3.06
C THR A 115 -0.74 12.67 2.79
N ALA A 116 -1.53 13.27 1.87
CA ALA A 116 -2.89 12.82 1.60
C ALA A 116 -3.31 13.05 0.15
N ILE A 117 -4.28 12.25 -0.31
CA ILE A 117 -5.06 12.49 -1.53
C ILE A 117 -6.14 13.51 -1.17
N THR A 118 -6.11 14.66 -1.84
CA THR A 118 -7.01 15.78 -1.54
C THR A 118 -8.28 15.76 -2.38
N VAL A 119 -9.24 16.61 -2.02
CA VAL A 119 -10.49 16.76 -2.79
C VAL A 119 -10.23 17.20 -4.23
N ASP A 120 -9.16 17.95 -4.49
CA ASP A 120 -8.83 18.41 -5.84
C ASP A 120 -8.38 17.25 -6.73
N GLU A 121 -7.63 16.27 -6.17
CA GLU A 121 -7.32 15.02 -6.87
C GLU A 121 -8.61 14.23 -7.20
N VAL A 122 -9.55 14.14 -6.28
CA VAL A 122 -10.83 13.46 -6.54
C VAL A 122 -11.69 14.20 -7.57
N ARG A 123 -11.65 15.54 -7.61
CA ARG A 123 -12.33 16.33 -8.65
C ARG A 123 -11.83 16.01 -10.05
N ARG A 124 -10.58 15.61 -10.20
CA ARG A 124 -10.04 15.10 -11.48
C ARG A 124 -10.82 13.88 -11.97
N ALA A 125 -11.27 12.99 -11.05
CA ALA A 125 -12.13 11.86 -11.44
C ALA A 125 -13.49 12.33 -11.99
N GLY A 126 -14.12 13.33 -11.36
CA GLY A 126 -15.34 13.94 -11.87
C GLY A 126 -15.14 14.52 -13.29
N HIS A 127 -14.09 15.29 -13.49
CA HIS A 127 -13.74 15.83 -14.82
C HIS A 127 -13.39 14.70 -15.80
N PHE A 128 -12.63 13.70 -15.38
CA PHE A 128 -12.32 12.53 -16.21
C PHE A 128 -13.59 11.85 -16.71
N PHE A 129 -14.60 11.64 -15.88
CA PHE A 129 -15.85 11.02 -16.30
C PHE A 129 -16.78 11.93 -17.12
N SER A 130 -16.68 13.25 -16.99
CA SER A 130 -17.48 14.20 -17.77
C SER A 130 -17.04 14.28 -19.25
N GLN A 131 -15.79 13.92 -19.55
CA GLN A 131 -15.31 13.83 -20.93
C GLN A 131 -15.87 12.57 -21.57
N THR A 132 -16.37 12.65 -22.79
CA THR A 132 -16.77 11.47 -23.56
C THR A 132 -15.54 10.65 -23.93
N SER A 133 -15.57 9.33 -23.70
CA SER A 133 -14.55 8.47 -24.30
C SER A 133 -14.76 8.47 -25.81
N GLY A 134 -13.85 9.05 -26.59
CA GLY A 134 -13.97 9.08 -28.06
C GLY A 134 -14.06 7.69 -28.70
N THR A 135 -13.81 6.63 -27.93
CA THR A 135 -13.81 5.23 -28.38
C THR A 135 -14.98 4.41 -27.84
N GLY A 136 -15.85 4.97 -26.95
CA GLY A 136 -16.89 4.21 -26.25
C GLY A 136 -16.34 3.12 -25.31
N ASN A 137 -15.04 3.12 -24.97
CA ASN A 137 -14.41 2.15 -24.09
C ASN A 137 -14.75 2.41 -22.60
N TRP A 138 -14.36 1.48 -21.73
CA TRP A 138 -14.44 1.62 -20.28
C TRP A 138 -13.59 2.82 -19.79
N ARG A 139 -14.02 3.41 -18.68
CA ARG A 139 -13.26 4.44 -17.96
C ARG A 139 -12.96 3.93 -16.57
N ILE A 140 -11.69 3.84 -16.24
CA ILE A 140 -11.20 3.19 -15.03
C ILE A 140 -10.52 4.22 -14.14
N VAL A 141 -10.88 4.22 -12.86
CA VAL A 141 -10.20 5.00 -11.82
C VAL A 141 -9.58 4.03 -10.83
N ILE A 142 -8.26 4.13 -10.64
CA ILE A 142 -7.53 3.43 -9.58
C ILE A 142 -7.26 4.45 -8.47
N ILE A 143 -7.63 4.13 -7.22
CA ILE A 143 -7.34 4.94 -6.04
C ILE A 143 -6.32 4.18 -5.18
N ASP A 144 -5.10 4.71 -5.04
CA ASP A 144 -3.95 3.96 -4.51
C ASP A 144 -3.08 4.78 -3.54
N PRO A 145 -3.19 4.52 -2.24
CA PRO A 145 -4.26 3.80 -1.58
C PRO A 145 -5.41 4.75 -1.16
N ALA A 146 -6.60 4.21 -1.01
CA ALA A 146 -7.75 4.97 -0.53
C ALA A 146 -7.63 5.34 0.97
N ASP A 147 -6.76 4.68 1.71
CA ASP A 147 -6.42 5.02 3.10
C ASP A 147 -5.85 6.44 3.22
N ASP A 148 -5.27 6.96 2.15
CA ASP A 148 -4.67 8.30 2.08
C ASP A 148 -5.66 9.40 1.70
N LEU A 149 -6.93 9.06 1.42
CA LEU A 149 -7.97 10.06 1.18
C LEU A 149 -8.22 10.88 2.46
N ASN A 150 -8.06 12.21 2.38
CA ASN A 150 -8.54 13.04 3.47
C ASN A 150 -10.08 13.03 3.53
N ARG A 151 -10.66 13.50 4.64
CA ARG A 151 -12.10 13.44 4.88
C ARG A 151 -12.94 14.07 3.76
N ASN A 152 -12.47 15.18 3.19
CA ASN A 152 -13.17 15.88 2.11
C ASN A 152 -13.09 15.10 0.79
N ALA A 153 -11.94 14.51 0.49
CA ALA A 153 -11.74 13.64 -0.67
C ALA A 153 -12.60 12.37 -0.56
N ALA A 154 -12.62 11.74 0.62
CA ALA A 154 -13.44 10.57 0.89
C ALA A 154 -14.94 10.85 0.70
N ASN A 155 -15.43 12.02 1.14
CA ASN A 155 -16.82 12.42 0.90
C ASN A 155 -17.11 12.76 -0.57
N ALA A 156 -16.14 13.34 -1.27
CA ALA A 156 -16.32 13.70 -2.69
C ALA A 156 -16.43 12.46 -3.60
N ILE A 157 -15.64 11.39 -3.31
CA ILE A 157 -15.67 10.17 -4.13
C ILE A 157 -17.01 9.40 -3.96
N LEU A 158 -17.67 9.53 -2.80
CA LEU A 158 -18.95 8.86 -2.54
C LEU A 158 -20.00 9.19 -3.59
N LYS A 159 -20.10 10.45 -4.02
CA LYS A 159 -21.07 10.88 -5.03
C LYS A 159 -20.90 10.14 -6.35
N ILE A 160 -19.66 9.88 -6.74
CA ILE A 160 -19.36 9.19 -8.00
C ILE A 160 -19.55 7.66 -7.85
N LEU A 161 -19.30 7.13 -6.65
CA LEU A 161 -19.53 5.70 -6.35
C LEU A 161 -21.02 5.37 -6.23
N GLU A 162 -21.88 6.34 -5.83
CA GLU A 162 -23.33 6.16 -5.73
C GLU A 162 -24.00 6.15 -7.10
N GLU A 163 -23.58 7.05 -7.99
CA GLU A 163 -24.16 7.21 -9.33
C GLU A 163 -23.03 7.09 -10.39
N PRO A 164 -22.47 5.88 -10.57
CA PRO A 164 -21.36 5.70 -11.49
C PRO A 164 -21.80 5.92 -12.93
N PRO A 165 -21.01 6.63 -13.74
CA PRO A 165 -21.26 6.74 -15.17
C PRO A 165 -21.27 5.37 -15.87
N ARG A 166 -21.90 5.30 -17.03
CA ARG A 166 -21.88 4.08 -17.84
C ARG A 166 -20.43 3.68 -18.18
N ARG A 167 -20.13 2.39 -18.07
CA ARG A 167 -18.78 1.82 -18.31
C ARG A 167 -17.71 2.43 -17.41
N ALA A 168 -18.07 2.90 -16.20
CA ALA A 168 -17.14 3.27 -15.17
C ALA A 168 -16.73 2.06 -14.35
N LEU A 169 -15.44 1.96 -14.02
CA LEU A 169 -14.90 0.95 -13.10
C LEU A 169 -13.97 1.63 -12.10
N PHE A 170 -14.20 1.37 -10.82
CA PHE A 170 -13.35 1.84 -9.72
C PHE A 170 -12.57 0.68 -9.12
N LEU A 171 -11.26 0.82 -9.04
CA LEU A 171 -10.36 -0.09 -8.33
C LEU A 171 -9.81 0.66 -7.12
N VAL A 172 -10.39 0.39 -5.97
CA VAL A 172 -10.08 1.06 -4.70
C VAL A 172 -9.12 0.18 -3.93
N LEU A 173 -7.89 0.64 -3.70
CA LEU A 173 -6.87 -0.14 -3.00
C LEU A 173 -6.80 0.30 -1.54
N SER A 174 -6.73 -0.66 -0.61
CA SER A 174 -6.60 -0.35 0.81
C SER A 174 -5.59 -1.26 1.49
N HIS A 175 -4.77 -0.68 2.36
CA HIS A 175 -3.87 -1.39 3.26
C HIS A 175 -4.53 -1.67 4.61
N ALA A 176 -5.48 -0.82 5.01
CA ALA A 176 -6.17 -0.88 6.29
C ALA A 176 -7.67 -0.55 6.11
N PRO A 177 -8.47 -1.49 5.55
CA PRO A 177 -9.87 -1.21 5.18
C PRO A 177 -10.74 -0.75 6.35
N GLY A 178 -10.33 -1.05 7.59
CA GLY A 178 -10.98 -0.52 8.79
C GLY A 178 -10.89 0.99 8.97
N LYS A 179 -9.92 1.66 8.33
CA LYS A 179 -9.76 3.12 8.34
C LYS A 179 -10.66 3.81 7.29
N LEU A 180 -11.12 3.09 6.28
CA LEU A 180 -12.01 3.65 5.27
C LEU A 180 -13.40 3.93 5.85
N LEU A 181 -14.02 5.00 5.35
CA LEU A 181 -15.41 5.30 5.71
C LEU A 181 -16.31 4.07 5.42
N PRO A 182 -17.18 3.67 6.36
CA PRO A 182 -18.13 2.57 6.13
C PRO A 182 -18.98 2.77 4.87
N THR A 183 -19.25 4.03 4.52
CA THR A 183 -20.01 4.42 3.32
C THR A 183 -19.25 4.14 2.02
N ILE A 184 -17.92 4.20 1.98
CA ILE A 184 -17.11 3.76 0.83
C ILE A 184 -17.13 2.23 0.75
N ARG A 185 -16.88 1.56 1.87
CA ARG A 185 -16.82 0.09 1.93
C ARG A 185 -18.14 -0.56 1.50
N SER A 186 -19.29 0.00 1.92
CA SER A 186 -20.62 -0.54 1.57
C SER A 186 -20.96 -0.42 0.08
N ARG A 187 -20.24 0.42 -0.67
CA ARG A 187 -20.45 0.64 -2.12
C ARG A 187 -19.42 -0.07 -3.00
N CYS A 188 -18.52 -0.81 -2.40
CA CYS A 188 -17.50 -1.57 -3.10
C CYS A 188 -17.65 -3.07 -2.86
N GLN A 189 -17.39 -3.87 -3.88
CA GLN A 189 -17.26 -5.31 -3.72
C GLN A 189 -15.87 -5.61 -3.14
N PRO A 190 -15.76 -6.23 -1.96
CA PRO A 190 -14.48 -6.53 -1.36
C PRO A 190 -13.78 -7.69 -2.09
N LEU A 191 -12.48 -7.51 -2.35
CA LEU A 191 -11.57 -8.52 -2.85
C LEU A 191 -10.33 -8.55 -1.96
N LYS A 192 -10.29 -9.51 -1.06
CA LYS A 192 -9.21 -9.63 -0.07
C LYS A 192 -8.05 -10.43 -0.64
N LEU A 193 -6.85 -9.82 -0.61
CA LEU A 193 -5.59 -10.47 -0.92
C LEU A 193 -4.84 -10.82 0.37
N SER A 194 -4.25 -12.01 0.38
CA SER A 194 -3.36 -12.46 1.45
C SER A 194 -1.91 -12.10 1.14
N PRO A 195 -1.03 -11.98 2.15
CA PRO A 195 0.41 -11.92 1.94
C PRO A 195 0.88 -13.07 1.05
N LEU A 196 1.97 -12.84 0.32
CA LEU A 196 2.58 -13.85 -0.53
C LEU A 196 3.14 -15.00 0.34
N GLY A 197 3.01 -16.22 -0.15
CA GLY A 197 3.79 -17.33 0.39
C GLY A 197 5.28 -17.16 0.06
N ASP A 198 6.14 -17.86 0.79
CA ASP A 198 7.60 -17.70 0.67
C ASP A 198 8.12 -17.89 -0.75
N ASP A 199 7.62 -18.91 -1.47
CA ASP A 199 8.03 -19.19 -2.84
C ASP A 199 7.58 -18.09 -3.81
N ASP A 200 6.37 -17.56 -3.64
CA ASP A 200 5.85 -16.46 -4.46
C ASP A 200 6.59 -15.16 -4.19
N LEU A 201 6.94 -14.89 -2.91
CA LEU A 201 7.78 -13.77 -2.53
C LEU A 201 9.15 -13.85 -3.19
N MET A 202 9.81 -15.01 -3.11
CA MET A 202 11.14 -15.19 -3.71
C MET A 202 11.10 -15.09 -5.22
N ARG A 203 10.06 -15.61 -5.87
CA ARG A 203 9.85 -15.40 -7.32
C ARG A 203 9.64 -13.94 -7.67
N ALA A 204 8.89 -13.21 -6.84
CA ALA A 204 8.65 -11.79 -7.04
C ALA A 204 9.96 -10.97 -6.92
N LEU A 205 10.78 -11.24 -5.90
CA LEU A 205 12.09 -10.59 -5.73
C LEU A 205 13.04 -10.94 -6.89
N GLY A 206 13.07 -12.21 -7.31
CA GLY A 206 13.85 -12.66 -8.47
C GLY A 206 13.45 -11.97 -9.77
N ALA A 207 12.14 -11.73 -9.99
CA ALA A 207 11.63 -10.98 -11.14
C ALA A 207 12.02 -9.50 -11.14
N LEU A 208 12.36 -8.94 -9.98
CA LEU A 208 12.94 -7.60 -9.83
C LEU A 208 14.47 -7.59 -9.99
N GLY A 209 15.09 -8.75 -10.29
CA GLY A 209 16.54 -8.88 -10.43
C GLY A 209 17.26 -9.04 -9.09
N LEU A 210 16.54 -9.16 -7.98
CA LEU A 210 17.11 -9.36 -6.65
C LEU A 210 17.31 -10.84 -6.41
N ARG A 211 18.57 -11.27 -6.47
CA ARG A 211 18.96 -12.67 -6.16
C ARG A 211 19.49 -12.70 -4.73
N LEU A 212 18.89 -13.55 -3.92
CA LEU A 212 19.41 -13.88 -2.60
C LEU A 212 20.18 -15.20 -2.73
N ASP A 213 21.44 -15.19 -2.33
CA ASP A 213 22.38 -16.32 -2.52
C ASP A 213 22.17 -17.45 -1.49
N GLY A 214 21.01 -17.48 -0.83
CA GLY A 214 20.72 -18.44 0.23
C GLY A 214 21.31 -18.05 1.59
N GLY A 215 21.18 -18.93 2.56
CA GLY A 215 21.72 -18.76 3.91
C GLY A 215 20.91 -17.81 4.78
N LYS A 216 21.52 -17.30 5.85
CA LYS A 216 20.85 -16.51 6.91
C LYS A 216 20.15 -15.26 6.41
N THR A 217 20.68 -14.60 5.37
CA THR A 217 20.07 -13.38 4.81
C THR A 217 18.73 -13.69 4.16
N GLU A 218 18.65 -14.77 3.37
CA GLU A 218 17.40 -15.19 2.74
C GLU A 218 16.37 -15.62 3.78
N GLU A 219 16.76 -16.41 4.78
CA GLU A 219 15.89 -16.81 5.89
C GLU A 219 15.34 -15.58 6.64
N THR A 220 16.20 -14.59 6.89
CA THR A 220 15.80 -13.34 7.53
C THR A 220 14.78 -12.57 6.68
N ILE A 221 15.03 -12.44 5.38
CA ILE A 221 14.11 -11.77 4.46
C ILE A 221 12.76 -12.50 4.41
N ARG A 222 12.75 -13.84 4.29
CA ARG A 222 11.52 -14.65 4.32
C ARG A 222 10.71 -14.40 5.59
N ALA A 223 11.34 -14.50 6.75
CA ALA A 223 10.69 -14.35 8.04
C ALA A 223 10.19 -12.91 8.30
N MET A 224 11.01 -11.89 7.99
CA MET A 224 10.74 -10.51 8.35
C MET A 224 9.88 -9.74 7.35
N SER A 225 9.86 -10.16 6.06
CA SER A 225 9.05 -9.49 5.05
C SER A 225 7.55 -9.78 5.16
N LYS A 226 7.16 -10.84 5.89
CA LYS A 226 5.76 -11.23 6.10
C LYS A 226 4.97 -11.34 4.78
N GLY A 227 5.60 -11.83 3.72
CA GLY A 227 4.97 -11.96 2.40
C GLY A 227 4.74 -10.64 1.65
N SER A 228 5.43 -9.57 2.03
CA SER A 228 5.39 -8.26 1.36
C SER A 228 6.70 -7.97 0.63
N VAL A 229 6.62 -7.76 -0.69
CA VAL A 229 7.76 -7.35 -1.53
C VAL A 229 8.27 -5.97 -1.11
N ALA A 230 7.37 -5.02 -0.82
CA ALA A 230 7.79 -3.68 -0.35
C ALA A 230 8.56 -3.77 0.97
N ARG A 231 8.11 -4.62 1.90
CA ARG A 231 8.80 -4.82 3.17
C ARG A 231 10.17 -5.49 2.98
N ALA A 232 10.27 -6.47 2.06
CA ALA A 232 11.55 -7.07 1.70
C ALA A 232 12.53 -6.03 1.12
N LEU A 233 12.06 -5.15 0.22
CA LEU A 233 12.87 -4.05 -0.32
C LEU A 233 13.31 -3.07 0.77
N LYS A 234 12.43 -2.70 1.70
CA LYS A 234 12.76 -1.83 2.84
C LYS A 234 13.83 -2.47 3.73
N LEU A 235 13.76 -3.80 3.94
CA LEU A 235 14.78 -4.56 4.68
C LEU A 235 16.14 -4.55 3.99
N MET A 236 16.16 -4.71 2.66
CA MET A 236 17.39 -4.87 1.87
C MET A 236 18.05 -3.53 1.52
N ASN A 237 17.27 -2.57 1.04
CA ASN A 237 17.79 -1.37 0.39
C ASN A 237 17.78 -0.12 1.28
N TYR A 238 17.05 -0.16 2.41
CA TYR A 238 16.87 1.01 3.28
C TYR A 238 17.37 0.80 4.72
N GLY A 239 18.11 -0.28 4.99
CA GLY A 239 18.62 -0.56 6.34
C GLY A 239 17.55 -1.03 7.33
N GLY A 240 16.43 -1.57 6.85
CA GLY A 240 15.33 -2.03 7.70
C GLY A 240 15.75 -3.13 8.69
N ALA A 241 16.69 -4.00 8.31
CA ALA A 241 17.21 -5.02 9.20
C ALA A 241 17.98 -4.41 10.40
N ASP A 242 18.76 -3.35 10.17
CA ASP A 242 19.48 -2.64 11.22
C ASP A 242 18.54 -1.91 12.17
N ILE A 243 17.43 -1.37 11.63
CA ILE A 243 16.38 -0.73 12.45
C ILE A 243 15.69 -1.73 13.37
N ILE A 244 15.38 -2.94 12.86
CA ILE A 244 14.81 -4.01 13.70
C ILE A 244 15.77 -4.38 14.81
N ALA A 245 17.04 -4.63 14.47
CA ALA A 245 18.06 -4.97 15.47
C ALA A 245 18.23 -3.86 16.52
N ALA A 246 18.26 -2.59 16.10
CA ALA A 246 18.35 -1.46 17.00
C ALA A 246 17.09 -1.31 17.90
N PHE A 247 15.90 -1.60 17.36
CA PHE A 247 14.67 -1.62 18.13
C PHE A 247 14.68 -2.74 19.18
N ASP A 248 15.09 -3.95 18.81
CA ASP A 248 15.20 -5.08 19.74
C ASP A 248 16.20 -4.77 20.86
N GLU A 249 17.35 -4.13 20.57
CA GLU A 249 18.26 -3.65 21.59
C GLU A 249 17.62 -2.63 22.56
N VAL A 250 16.74 -1.74 22.05
CA VAL A 250 15.99 -0.80 22.88
C VAL A 250 15.02 -1.53 23.80
N MET A 251 14.34 -2.57 23.30
CA MET A 251 13.31 -3.29 24.07
C MET A 251 13.91 -4.17 25.17
N VAL A 252 15.13 -4.66 25.01
CA VAL A 252 15.80 -5.57 25.96
C VAL A 252 16.70 -4.82 26.98
N ALA A 253 17.25 -3.66 26.60
CA ALA A 253 18.19 -2.92 27.45
C ALA A 253 17.49 -2.26 28.64
N ASP A 254 18.24 -2.08 29.77
CA ASP A 254 17.76 -1.38 30.96
C ASP A 254 18.62 -0.17 31.31
N GLY A 255 18.05 0.74 32.10
CA GLY A 255 18.72 1.88 32.67
C GLY A 255 19.40 2.81 31.65
N PRO A 256 20.66 3.24 31.88
CA PRO A 256 21.37 4.16 31.00
C PRO A 256 21.59 3.63 29.58
N ALA A 257 21.76 2.29 29.44
CA ALA A 257 21.95 1.65 28.13
C ALA A 257 20.71 1.79 27.25
N ALA A 258 19.52 1.60 27.83
CA ALA A 258 18.26 1.80 27.13
C ALA A 258 18.14 3.21 26.57
N ARG A 259 18.38 4.24 27.39
CA ARG A 259 18.32 5.63 26.95
C ARG A 259 19.29 5.91 25.79
N LYS A 260 20.52 5.40 25.89
CA LYS A 260 21.51 5.55 24.82
C LYS A 260 21.02 4.91 23.51
N ASN A 261 20.48 3.70 23.57
CA ASN A 261 19.96 2.98 22.40
C ASN A 261 18.74 3.71 21.79
N MET A 262 17.81 4.20 22.63
CA MET A 262 16.67 5.01 22.19
C MET A 262 17.10 6.26 21.43
N HIS A 263 18.07 7.03 21.97
CA HIS A 263 18.58 8.23 21.31
C HIS A 263 19.26 7.89 19.98
N ARG A 264 20.06 6.82 19.93
CA ARG A 264 20.71 6.36 18.68
C ARG A 264 19.67 5.99 17.60
N LEU A 265 18.65 5.23 17.97
CA LEU A 265 17.58 4.86 17.05
C LEU A 265 16.78 6.10 16.60
N ALA A 266 16.46 7.00 17.54
CA ALA A 266 15.75 8.25 17.22
C ALA A 266 16.56 9.15 16.28
N ASP A 267 17.89 9.22 16.42
CA ASP A 267 18.77 9.97 15.52
C ASP A 267 18.70 9.45 14.08
N VAL A 268 18.77 8.15 13.90
CA VAL A 268 18.66 7.52 12.57
C VAL A 268 17.28 7.77 11.94
N LEU A 269 16.21 7.59 12.71
CA LEU A 269 14.83 7.73 12.23
C LEU A 269 14.40 9.18 11.99
N SER A 270 15.09 10.15 12.59
CA SER A 270 14.84 11.60 12.40
C SER A 270 15.79 12.26 11.41
N ALA A 271 16.74 11.54 10.84
CA ALA A 271 17.67 12.05 9.84
C ALA A 271 16.95 12.56 8.60
N LYS A 272 17.61 13.43 7.83
CA LYS A 272 17.10 13.90 6.55
C LYS A 272 16.88 12.70 5.61
N ASP A 273 15.76 12.71 4.90
CA ASP A 273 15.36 11.68 3.94
C ASP A 273 15.11 10.27 4.54
N SER A 274 14.86 10.20 5.86
CA SER A 274 14.54 8.96 6.56
C SER A 274 13.05 8.54 6.49
N ASP A 275 12.24 9.16 5.64
CA ASP A 275 10.78 8.97 5.63
C ASP A 275 10.37 7.51 5.38
N VAL A 276 11.06 6.82 4.45
CA VAL A 276 10.79 5.39 4.14
C VAL A 276 11.10 4.50 5.34
N ILE A 277 12.27 4.71 5.95
CA ILE A 277 12.69 3.87 7.09
C ILE A 277 11.92 4.21 8.37
N PHE A 278 11.51 5.45 8.55
CA PHE A 278 10.62 5.84 9.64
C PHE A 278 9.25 5.17 9.48
N GLY A 279 8.66 5.18 8.29
CA GLY A 279 7.42 4.45 8.00
C GLY A 279 7.56 2.94 8.27
N PHE A 280 8.68 2.33 7.84
CA PHE A 280 8.99 0.93 8.13
C PHE A 280 9.09 0.63 9.65
N PHE A 281 9.75 1.52 10.40
CA PHE A 281 9.82 1.42 11.86
C PHE A 281 8.43 1.44 12.50
N LEU A 282 7.54 2.35 12.08
CA LEU A 282 6.18 2.44 12.60
C LEU A 282 5.35 1.18 12.32
N GLU A 283 5.49 0.60 11.13
CA GLU A 283 4.89 -0.69 10.78
C GLU A 283 5.39 -1.80 11.70
N HIS A 284 6.72 -1.87 11.90
CA HIS A 284 7.35 -2.89 12.74
C HIS A 284 6.92 -2.76 14.21
N LEU A 285 6.90 -1.54 14.74
CA LEU A 285 6.44 -1.25 16.11
C LEU A 285 4.97 -1.65 16.29
N GLY A 286 4.10 -1.29 15.33
CA GLY A 286 2.69 -1.69 15.35
C GLY A 286 2.52 -3.21 15.39
N ASP A 287 3.26 -3.94 14.53
CA ASP A 287 3.28 -5.40 14.51
C ASP A 287 3.72 -5.98 15.85
N HIS A 288 4.79 -5.41 16.45
CA HIS A 288 5.31 -5.85 17.74
C HIS A 288 4.28 -5.69 18.87
N LEU A 289 3.63 -4.53 18.95
CA LEU A 289 2.62 -4.26 19.98
C LEU A 289 1.36 -5.10 19.78
N MET A 290 0.92 -5.31 18.55
CA MET A 290 -0.22 -6.16 18.24
C MET A 290 0.06 -7.63 18.59
N GLU A 291 1.28 -8.12 18.35
CA GLU A 291 1.66 -9.47 18.75
C GLU A 291 1.70 -9.63 20.27
N ARG A 292 2.20 -8.63 21.01
CA ARG A 292 2.14 -8.60 22.48
C ARG A 292 0.68 -8.62 22.98
N ALA A 293 -0.21 -7.85 22.36
CA ALA A 293 -1.63 -7.86 22.67
C ALA A 293 -2.26 -9.24 22.45
N ARG A 294 -1.95 -9.86 21.31
CA ARG A 294 -2.43 -11.21 20.98
C ARG A 294 -1.95 -12.25 21.97
N GLN A 295 -0.68 -12.25 22.34
CA GLN A 295 -0.10 -13.17 23.29
C GLN A 295 -0.72 -13.00 24.69
N ALA A 296 -0.91 -11.75 25.14
CA ALA A 296 -1.59 -11.45 26.39
C ALA A 296 -3.03 -11.98 26.38
N ALA A 297 -3.78 -11.79 25.30
CA ALA A 297 -5.14 -12.31 25.17
C ALA A 297 -5.18 -13.85 25.22
N LEU A 298 -4.29 -14.53 24.51
CA LEU A 298 -4.20 -15.99 24.47
C LEU A 298 -3.80 -16.60 25.82
N SER A 299 -3.01 -15.87 26.63
CA SER A 299 -2.66 -16.28 28.00
C SER A 299 -3.74 -15.95 29.05
N GLY A 300 -4.88 -15.39 28.63
CA GLY A 300 -5.97 -14.99 29.54
C GLY A 300 -5.78 -13.63 30.21
N ASN A 301 -4.69 -12.92 29.93
CA ASN A 301 -4.45 -11.56 30.45
C ASN A 301 -5.17 -10.50 29.64
N LEU A 302 -6.50 -10.41 29.78
CA LEU A 302 -7.33 -9.48 28.99
C LEU A 302 -6.99 -8.00 29.27
N GLN A 303 -6.65 -7.64 30.50
CA GLN A 303 -6.24 -6.27 30.83
C GLN A 303 -4.91 -5.90 30.17
N GLY A 304 -3.95 -6.83 30.10
CA GLY A 304 -2.71 -6.64 29.37
C GLY A 304 -2.96 -6.47 27.86
N ALA A 305 -3.83 -7.30 27.29
CA ALA A 305 -4.20 -7.21 25.88
C ALA A 305 -4.86 -5.87 25.54
N GLU A 306 -5.81 -5.41 26.35
CA GLU A 306 -6.48 -4.11 26.19
C GLU A 306 -5.48 -2.96 26.26
N ARG A 307 -4.55 -3.00 27.24
CA ARG A 307 -3.51 -1.97 27.39
C ARG A 307 -2.62 -1.87 26.17
N GLN A 308 -2.16 -3.00 25.61
CA GLN A 308 -1.33 -3.02 24.40
C GLN A 308 -2.11 -2.54 23.18
N ALA A 309 -3.36 -2.94 23.00
CA ALA A 309 -4.21 -2.48 21.91
C ALA A 309 -4.47 -0.97 21.98
N LYS A 310 -4.72 -0.44 23.18
CA LYS A 310 -4.86 1.00 23.41
C LYS A 310 -3.58 1.76 23.06
N LEU A 311 -2.42 1.22 23.44
CA LEU A 311 -1.13 1.83 23.15
C LEU A 311 -0.90 2.00 21.63
N VAL A 312 -1.32 1.02 20.80
CA VAL A 312 -1.27 1.15 19.33
C VAL A 312 -2.11 2.34 18.88
N SER A 313 -3.31 2.52 19.45
CA SER A 313 -4.19 3.65 19.11
C SER A 313 -3.57 4.99 19.52
N ASP A 314 -3.06 5.07 20.75
CA ASP A 314 -2.46 6.29 21.30
C ASP A 314 -1.21 6.72 20.49
N ILE A 315 -0.35 5.77 20.13
CA ILE A 315 0.82 6.03 19.28
C ILE A 315 0.39 6.51 17.88
N THR A 316 -0.63 5.90 17.30
CA THR A 316 -1.15 6.31 15.98
C THR A 316 -1.68 7.73 16.00
N GLU A 317 -2.41 8.11 17.05
CA GLU A 317 -2.89 9.47 17.26
C GLU A 317 -1.73 10.45 17.45
N GLN A 318 -0.75 10.10 18.30
CA GLN A 318 0.44 10.93 18.53
C GLN A 318 1.21 11.22 17.23
N ILE A 319 1.39 10.21 16.37
CA ILE A 319 2.04 10.38 15.06
C ILE A 319 1.23 11.31 14.18
N THR A 320 -0.10 11.12 14.13
CA THR A 320 -1.00 11.96 13.33
C THR A 320 -0.93 13.41 13.75
N VAL A 321 -0.94 13.69 15.05
CA VAL A 321 -0.80 15.03 15.62
C VAL A 321 0.58 15.60 15.31
N ALA A 322 1.65 14.83 15.51
CA ALA A 322 3.01 15.28 15.23
C ALA A 322 3.20 15.67 13.76
N GLN A 323 2.64 14.90 12.83
CA GLN A 323 2.68 15.20 11.40
C GLN A 323 1.83 16.44 11.04
N ALA A 324 0.63 16.57 11.62
CA ALA A 324 -0.28 17.69 11.34
C ALA A 324 0.27 19.04 11.81
N TYR A 325 0.99 19.05 12.94
CA TYR A 325 1.53 20.26 13.55
C TYR A 325 3.06 20.44 13.35
N ASN A 326 3.68 19.59 12.54
CA ASN A 326 5.13 19.64 12.26
C ASN A 326 5.98 19.61 13.55
N LEU A 327 5.62 18.76 14.51
CA LEU A 327 6.35 18.61 15.76
C LEU A 327 7.73 17.97 15.52
N ASP A 328 8.64 18.16 16.48
CA ASP A 328 9.98 17.57 16.41
C ASP A 328 9.91 16.04 16.31
N ARG A 329 10.42 15.50 15.20
CA ARG A 329 10.36 14.05 14.91
C ARG A 329 11.14 13.25 15.95
N LYS A 330 12.33 13.72 16.36
CA LYS A 330 13.16 13.01 17.32
C LYS A 330 12.47 12.89 18.68
N GLN A 331 11.86 13.98 19.16
CA GLN A 331 11.10 13.96 20.40
C GLN A 331 9.87 13.05 20.31
N THR A 332 9.18 13.06 19.19
CA THR A 332 8.05 12.17 18.94
C THR A 332 8.48 10.69 19.02
N ILE A 333 9.60 10.32 18.37
CA ILE A 333 10.14 8.96 18.39
C ILE A 333 10.53 8.54 19.81
N LEU A 334 11.22 9.40 20.55
CA LEU A 334 11.62 9.10 21.94
C LEU A 334 10.39 8.83 22.82
N SER A 335 9.36 9.68 22.72
CA SER A 335 8.10 9.48 23.45
C SER A 335 7.40 8.16 23.10
N ILE A 336 7.40 7.79 21.82
CA ILE A 336 6.82 6.52 21.35
C ILE A 336 7.61 5.31 21.88
N LEU A 337 8.95 5.38 21.87
CA LEU A 337 9.81 4.31 22.38
C LEU A 337 9.67 4.14 23.89
N GLU A 338 9.56 5.24 24.65
CA GLU A 338 9.28 5.21 26.08
C GLU A 338 7.94 4.53 26.39
N ALA A 339 6.88 4.92 25.66
CA ALA A 339 5.55 4.33 25.81
C ALA A 339 5.52 2.84 25.45
N ALA A 340 6.26 2.42 24.42
CA ALA A 340 6.31 1.02 24.00
C ALA A 340 7.06 0.10 24.99
N ARG A 341 7.95 0.67 25.82
CA ARG A 341 8.70 -0.06 26.87
C ARG A 341 7.96 -0.13 28.21
N ALA A 342 7.02 0.78 28.47
CA ALA A 342 6.23 0.80 29.69
C ALA A 342 5.25 -0.39 29.76
#